data_1f0daacc68067bf2affcc4a798cf5e29
#
_entry.id   1f0daacc68067bf2affcc4a798cf5e29
#
_cell.length_a   1.000
_cell.length_b   1.000
_cell.length_c   1.000
_cell.angle_alpha   90.00
_cell.angle_beta   90.00
_cell.angle_gamma   90.00
#
_symmetry.space_group_name_H-M   'P 1'
#
loop_
_entity.id
_entity.type
_entity.pdbx_description
1 polymer ?
#
loop_
_entity_poly.entity_id
_entity_poly.type
_entity_poly.pdbx_seq_one_letter_code
_entity_poly.pdbx_strand_id
1 'polypeptide(L)'
;IYCFDYLLNNLDWLETELGEYDNDYLVIDCPGQIELYTHFPVISRFVELMQQQFHFRVCATYLLDSHFIDDKAKYFAGVLSAMSAMINLDISHLNIMTKMDLVAQHEKNGLSYAQRREIERYMEPDPLLFADQDESLNNARFHALNQAVVQLIEDYSMVSFLPLDLSSEESINLIFSCIDNVMQFGEDEEPVEPKDLENEDANE
;
A
#
# COMPACT_ATOMS: atom_id res chain seq x y z
N ILE A 1 -17.94 -9.77 -8.53
CA ILE A 1 -19.09 -8.86 -8.39
C ILE A 1 -20.17 -9.57 -7.58
N TYR A 2 -20.77 -10.68 -8.05
CA TYR A 2 -21.87 -11.37 -7.37
C TYR A 2 -21.61 -11.67 -5.87
N CYS A 3 -20.41 -12.14 -5.51
CA CYS A 3 -20.08 -12.41 -4.10
C CYS A 3 -20.08 -11.15 -3.24
N PHE A 4 -19.58 -10.04 -3.77
CA PHE A 4 -19.62 -8.75 -3.06
C PHE A 4 -21.03 -8.17 -2.98
N ASP A 5 -21.82 -8.27 -4.05
CA ASP A 5 -23.22 -7.86 -4.01
C ASP A 5 -24.01 -8.70 -2.99
N TYR A 6 -23.69 -9.99 -2.89
CA TYR A 6 -24.27 -10.86 -1.87
C TYR A 6 -23.85 -10.43 -0.45
N LEU A 7 -22.57 -10.14 -0.23
CA LEU A 7 -22.07 -9.63 1.06
C LEU A 7 -22.76 -8.32 1.45
N LEU A 8 -22.82 -7.35 0.52
CA LEU A 8 -23.45 -6.07 0.76
C LEU A 8 -24.96 -6.15 1.05
N ASN A 9 -25.63 -7.20 0.57
CA ASN A 9 -27.04 -7.46 0.86
C ASN A 9 -27.28 -8.29 2.12
N ASN A 10 -26.23 -8.80 2.77
CA ASN A 10 -26.31 -9.65 3.97
C ASN A 10 -25.38 -9.13 5.07
N LEU A 11 -25.47 -7.85 5.39
CA LEU A 11 -24.63 -7.20 6.39
C LEU A 11 -24.84 -7.70 7.81
N ASP A 12 -26.05 -8.17 8.14
CA ASP A 12 -26.38 -8.76 9.44
C ASP A 12 -25.45 -9.96 9.76
N TRP A 13 -25.06 -10.71 8.73
CA TRP A 13 -24.08 -11.77 8.88
C TRP A 13 -22.70 -11.21 9.21
N LEU A 14 -22.25 -10.18 8.49
CA LEU A 14 -20.95 -9.53 8.72
C LEU A 14 -20.87 -8.94 10.13
N GLU A 15 -21.92 -8.25 10.58
CA GLU A 15 -22.02 -7.69 11.93
C GLU A 15 -21.93 -8.79 13.00
N THR A 16 -22.60 -9.92 12.78
CA THR A 16 -22.57 -11.06 13.70
C THR A 16 -21.17 -11.68 13.81
N GLU A 17 -20.46 -11.81 12.67
CA GLU A 17 -19.11 -12.38 12.63
C GLU A 17 -18.04 -11.45 13.20
N LEU A 18 -18.18 -10.15 13.01
CA LEU A 18 -17.29 -9.15 13.61
C LEU A 18 -17.45 -9.09 15.14
N GLY A 19 -18.68 -9.32 15.65
CA GLY A 19 -18.98 -9.28 17.08
C GLY A 19 -18.79 -7.90 17.72
N GLU A 20 -18.33 -7.88 18.97
CA GLU A 20 -17.91 -6.65 19.66
C GLU A 20 -16.45 -6.35 19.26
N TYR A 21 -16.24 -5.33 18.43
CA TYR A 21 -14.94 -5.01 17.80
C TYR A 21 -14.35 -3.67 18.25
N ASP A 22 -14.68 -3.25 19.46
CA ASP A 22 -14.10 -2.05 20.06
C ASP A 22 -12.58 -2.24 20.21
N ASN A 23 -11.80 -1.39 19.50
CA ASN A 23 -10.33 -1.40 19.43
C ASN A 23 -9.69 -2.60 18.73
N ASP A 24 -10.42 -3.34 17.88
CA ASP A 24 -9.87 -4.42 17.09
C ASP A 24 -9.19 -3.94 15.81
N TYR A 25 -8.08 -4.59 15.46
CA TYR A 25 -7.36 -4.36 14.21
C TYR A 25 -7.78 -5.42 13.18
N LEU A 26 -8.48 -4.99 12.14
CA LEU A 26 -9.04 -5.87 11.12
C LEU A 26 -8.23 -5.79 9.82
N VAL A 27 -7.76 -6.93 9.34
CA VAL A 27 -7.09 -7.05 8.03
C VAL A 27 -7.99 -7.80 7.06
N ILE A 28 -8.36 -7.16 5.96
CA ILE A 28 -9.24 -7.72 4.94
C ILE A 28 -8.44 -8.03 3.69
N ASP A 29 -8.30 -9.31 3.36
CA ASP A 29 -7.70 -9.74 2.10
C ASP A 29 -8.74 -9.66 0.98
N CYS A 30 -8.45 -8.83 -0.01
CA CYS A 30 -9.34 -8.56 -1.14
C CYS A 30 -8.89 -9.33 -2.40
N PRO A 31 -9.82 -9.68 -3.31
CA PRO A 31 -9.47 -10.34 -4.56
C PRO A 31 -8.49 -9.52 -5.41
N GLY A 32 -7.47 -10.17 -5.98
CA GLY A 32 -6.44 -9.53 -6.79
C GLY A 32 -6.87 -9.06 -8.18
N GLN A 33 -8.16 -9.00 -8.49
CA GLN A 33 -8.69 -8.56 -9.77
C GLN A 33 -8.80 -7.04 -9.79
N ILE A 34 -7.93 -6.38 -10.56
CA ILE A 34 -7.81 -4.92 -10.60
C ILE A 34 -9.11 -4.22 -11.03
N GLU A 35 -9.94 -4.86 -11.85
CA GLU A 35 -11.21 -4.32 -12.32
C GLU A 35 -12.19 -4.01 -11.19
N LEU A 36 -12.08 -4.72 -10.06
CA LEU A 36 -12.92 -4.48 -8.88
C LEU A 36 -12.63 -3.14 -8.21
N TYR A 37 -11.43 -2.61 -8.41
CA TYR A 37 -10.97 -1.36 -7.82
C TYR A 37 -11.02 -0.19 -8.79
N THR A 38 -11.01 -0.45 -10.09
CA THR A 38 -10.90 0.57 -11.13
C THR A 38 -12.19 0.80 -11.92
N HIS A 39 -13.01 -0.23 -12.10
CA HIS A 39 -14.18 -0.18 -12.96
C HIS A 39 -15.52 -0.36 -12.24
N PHE A 40 -15.50 -1.08 -11.11
CA PHE A 40 -16.72 -1.39 -10.37
C PHE A 40 -16.70 -0.72 -8.99
N PRO A 41 -17.76 -0.01 -8.60
CA PRO A 41 -17.84 0.70 -7.32
C PRO A 41 -18.15 -0.23 -6.14
N VAL A 42 -17.83 -1.54 -6.26
CA VAL A 42 -18.21 -2.53 -5.25
C VAL A 42 -17.34 -2.41 -4.02
N ILE A 43 -16.03 -2.25 -4.21
CA ILE A 43 -15.10 -2.08 -3.09
C ILE A 43 -15.28 -0.71 -2.44
N SER A 44 -15.49 0.36 -3.23
CA SER A 44 -15.77 1.69 -2.67
C SER A 44 -17.02 1.69 -1.79
N ARG A 45 -18.09 1.01 -2.22
CA ARG A 45 -19.30 0.84 -1.40
C ARG A 45 -19.05 0.04 -0.12
N PHE A 46 -18.23 -1.01 -0.21
CA PHE A 46 -17.84 -1.79 0.97
C PHE A 46 -17.06 -0.93 1.96
N VAL A 47 -16.10 -0.14 1.48
CA VAL A 47 -15.33 0.81 2.30
C VAL A 47 -16.22 1.85 2.95
N GLU A 48 -17.11 2.49 2.19
CA GLU A 48 -18.11 3.44 2.73
C GLU A 48 -18.93 2.83 3.87
N LEU A 49 -19.33 1.58 3.72
CA LEU A 49 -20.09 0.85 4.71
C LEU A 49 -19.27 0.60 5.98
N MET A 50 -18.02 0.17 5.84
CA MET A 50 -17.11 -0.03 6.97
C MET A 50 -16.88 1.27 7.75
N GLN A 51 -16.80 2.41 7.05
CA GLN A 51 -16.62 3.72 7.68
C GLN A 51 -17.91 4.27 8.30
N GLN A 52 -19.04 4.16 7.60
CA GLN A 52 -20.27 4.82 8.01
C GLN A 52 -21.13 4.02 8.99
N GLN A 53 -21.20 2.69 8.81
CA GLN A 53 -22.02 1.82 9.66
C GLN A 53 -21.21 1.21 10.81
N PHE A 54 -20.00 0.73 10.52
CA PHE A 54 -19.17 0.08 11.51
C PHE A 54 -18.14 1.02 12.16
N HIS A 55 -18.04 2.25 11.70
CA HIS A 55 -17.16 3.29 12.24
C HIS A 55 -15.66 2.93 12.23
N PHE A 56 -15.24 2.02 11.36
CA PHE A 56 -13.82 1.70 11.18
C PHE A 56 -13.07 2.84 10.50
N ARG A 57 -11.84 3.09 10.94
CA ARG A 57 -10.85 3.83 10.16
C ARG A 57 -10.25 2.89 9.14
N VAL A 58 -10.33 3.22 7.86
CA VAL A 58 -9.94 2.34 6.77
C VAL A 58 -8.73 2.90 6.03
N CYS A 59 -7.70 2.06 5.86
CA CYS A 59 -6.56 2.33 5.01
C CYS A 59 -6.44 1.23 3.95
N ALA A 60 -6.29 1.60 2.68
CA ALA A 60 -6.02 0.66 1.62
C ALA A 60 -4.51 0.44 1.45
N THR A 61 -4.10 -0.81 1.27
CA THR A 61 -2.74 -1.16 0.91
C THR A 61 -2.71 -1.80 -0.48
N TYR A 62 -2.00 -1.16 -1.43
CA TYR A 62 -1.81 -1.70 -2.77
C TYR A 62 -0.49 -2.46 -2.84
N LEU A 63 -0.53 -3.73 -3.22
CA LEU A 63 0.64 -4.61 -3.27
C LEU A 63 1.13 -4.75 -4.70
N LEU A 64 2.37 -4.35 -4.98
CA LEU A 64 3.06 -4.55 -6.25
C LEU A 64 4.24 -5.50 -6.04
N ASP A 65 4.37 -6.49 -6.93
CA ASP A 65 5.47 -7.45 -6.87
C ASP A 65 6.78 -6.82 -7.38
N SER A 66 7.90 -7.06 -6.70
CA SER A 66 9.22 -6.56 -7.10
C SER A 66 9.68 -6.99 -8.50
N HIS A 67 9.12 -8.08 -9.06
CA HIS A 67 9.38 -8.49 -10.44
C HIS A 67 8.93 -7.45 -11.50
N PHE A 68 8.08 -6.50 -11.11
CA PHE A 68 7.73 -5.40 -11.99
C PHE A 68 8.90 -4.46 -12.27
N ILE A 69 9.94 -4.44 -11.43
CA ILE A 69 11.16 -3.64 -11.61
C ILE A 69 12.00 -4.15 -12.80
N ASP A 70 11.91 -5.44 -13.14
CA ASP A 70 12.69 -6.04 -14.22
C ASP A 70 12.35 -5.46 -15.61
N ASP A 71 11.15 -4.90 -15.76
CA ASP A 71 10.67 -4.31 -17.02
C ASP A 71 10.02 -2.95 -16.72
N LYS A 72 10.64 -1.88 -17.24
CA LYS A 72 10.16 -0.51 -17.01
C LYS A 72 8.71 -0.31 -17.46
N ALA A 73 8.30 -0.89 -18.58
CA ALA A 73 6.93 -0.76 -19.07
C ALA A 73 5.92 -1.44 -18.12
N LYS A 74 6.27 -2.60 -17.57
CA LYS A 74 5.47 -3.28 -16.55
C LYS A 74 5.40 -2.48 -15.26
N TYR A 75 6.55 -1.96 -14.81
CA TYR A 75 6.61 -1.13 -13.62
C TYR A 75 5.66 0.06 -13.71
N PHE A 76 5.75 0.84 -14.80
CA PHE A 76 4.88 1.99 -14.97
C PHE A 76 3.40 1.62 -15.16
N ALA A 77 3.09 0.47 -15.76
CA ALA A 77 1.74 -0.05 -15.77
C ALA A 77 1.24 -0.36 -14.34
N GLY A 78 2.11 -0.90 -13.48
CA GLY A 78 1.85 -1.09 -12.06
C GLY A 78 1.59 0.22 -11.31
N VAL A 79 2.42 1.24 -11.55
CA VAL A 79 2.24 2.60 -10.99
C VAL A 79 0.89 3.19 -11.39
N LEU A 80 0.55 3.16 -12.67
CA LEU A 80 -0.75 3.67 -13.16
C LEU A 80 -1.93 2.89 -12.58
N SER A 81 -1.77 1.60 -12.37
CA SER A 81 -2.77 0.75 -11.74
C SER A 81 -2.98 1.12 -10.27
N ALA A 82 -1.90 1.34 -9.52
CA ALA A 82 -1.95 1.82 -8.14
C ALA A 82 -2.63 3.20 -8.04
N MET A 83 -2.26 4.14 -8.92
CA MET A 83 -2.89 5.46 -9.01
C MET A 83 -4.39 5.36 -9.29
N SER A 84 -4.79 4.50 -10.23
CA SER A 84 -6.20 4.30 -10.55
C SER A 84 -6.99 3.74 -9.37
N ALA A 85 -6.43 2.77 -8.63
CA ALA A 85 -7.05 2.24 -7.43
C ALA A 85 -7.18 3.32 -6.34
N MET A 86 -6.11 4.09 -6.09
CA MET A 86 -6.07 5.17 -5.11
C MET A 86 -7.16 6.22 -5.39
N ILE A 87 -7.27 6.69 -6.63
CA ILE A 87 -8.25 7.71 -7.03
C ILE A 87 -9.70 7.18 -6.90
N ASN A 88 -9.93 5.92 -7.26
CA ASN A 88 -11.28 5.34 -7.23
C ASN A 88 -11.75 4.98 -5.82
N LEU A 89 -10.83 4.63 -4.91
CA LEU A 89 -11.18 4.30 -3.53
C LEU A 89 -11.37 5.54 -2.66
N ASP A 90 -10.65 6.64 -2.96
CA ASP A 90 -10.72 7.92 -2.25
C ASP A 90 -10.58 7.81 -0.72
N ILE A 91 -9.66 6.94 -0.28
CA ILE A 91 -9.32 6.73 1.14
C ILE A 91 -7.82 6.80 1.35
N SER A 92 -7.40 6.85 2.60
CA SER A 92 -5.99 6.72 2.99
C SER A 92 -5.37 5.49 2.33
N HIS A 93 -4.23 5.66 1.67
CA HIS A 93 -3.67 4.65 0.77
C HIS A 93 -2.16 4.54 0.94
N LEU A 94 -1.66 3.30 0.98
CA LEU A 94 -0.24 3.00 0.96
C LEU A 94 0.06 2.01 -0.17
N ASN A 95 1.16 2.25 -0.91
CA ASN A 95 1.62 1.30 -1.91
C ASN A 95 2.84 0.56 -1.36
N ILE A 96 2.82 -0.75 -1.45
CA ILE A 96 3.86 -1.62 -0.89
C ILE A 96 4.45 -2.44 -2.03
N MET A 97 5.79 -2.38 -2.17
CA MET A 97 6.51 -3.26 -3.08
C MET A 97 6.92 -4.51 -2.35
N THR A 98 6.31 -5.63 -2.72
CA THR A 98 6.51 -6.92 -2.05
C THR A 98 7.67 -7.72 -2.63
N LYS A 99 8.11 -8.77 -1.92
CA LYS A 99 9.16 -9.70 -2.33
C LYS A 99 10.52 -9.04 -2.57
N MET A 100 10.84 -8.02 -1.81
CA MET A 100 12.14 -7.35 -1.92
C MET A 100 13.32 -8.24 -1.53
N ASP A 101 13.06 -9.30 -0.77
CA ASP A 101 14.02 -10.39 -0.49
C ASP A 101 14.56 -11.04 -1.77
N LEU A 102 13.74 -11.19 -2.82
CA LEU A 102 14.18 -11.77 -4.09
C LEU A 102 15.16 -10.85 -4.83
N VAL A 103 14.95 -9.55 -4.77
CA VAL A 103 15.86 -8.57 -5.37
C VAL A 103 17.24 -8.62 -4.66
N ALA A 104 17.23 -8.78 -3.34
CA ALA A 104 18.45 -8.89 -2.55
C ALA A 104 19.18 -10.25 -2.76
N GLN A 105 18.44 -11.34 -2.99
CA GLN A 105 18.99 -12.69 -3.16
C GLN A 105 19.65 -12.91 -4.53
N HIS A 106 19.23 -12.20 -5.58
CA HIS A 106 19.86 -12.31 -6.91
C HIS A 106 21.32 -11.92 -6.91
N GLU A 107 21.79 -11.23 -5.87
CA GLU A 107 23.17 -10.82 -5.73
C GLU A 107 23.85 -11.49 -4.52
N LYS A 108 24.61 -12.54 -4.80
CA LYS A 108 25.34 -13.34 -3.80
C LYS A 108 26.30 -12.56 -2.88
N ASN A 109 26.61 -11.30 -3.21
CA ASN A 109 27.54 -10.44 -2.48
C ASN A 109 26.88 -9.19 -1.84
N GLY A 110 25.55 -9.14 -1.80
CA GLY A 110 24.81 -7.95 -1.39
C GLY A 110 24.75 -6.87 -2.49
N LEU A 111 23.73 -6.03 -2.44
CA LEU A 111 23.51 -4.94 -3.41
C LEU A 111 24.66 -3.91 -3.34
N SER A 112 25.26 -3.60 -4.48
CA SER A 112 26.20 -2.50 -4.59
C SER A 112 25.49 -1.15 -4.34
N TYR A 113 26.25 -0.10 -4.00
CA TYR A 113 25.68 1.24 -3.78
C TYR A 113 24.88 1.74 -4.99
N ALA A 114 25.38 1.49 -6.21
CA ALA A 114 24.70 1.90 -7.45
C ALA A 114 23.36 1.20 -7.62
N GLN A 115 23.25 -0.08 -7.32
CA GLN A 115 22.04 -0.87 -7.42
C GLN A 115 21.00 -0.46 -6.36
N ARG A 116 21.43 -0.19 -5.12
CA ARG A 116 20.51 0.34 -4.09
C ARG A 116 19.88 1.66 -4.54
N ARG A 117 20.71 2.57 -5.08
CA ARG A 117 20.25 3.84 -5.61
C ARG A 117 19.30 3.69 -6.82
N GLU A 118 19.53 2.67 -7.63
CA GLU A 118 18.63 2.34 -8.74
C GLU A 118 17.27 1.83 -8.22
N ILE A 119 17.26 0.95 -7.21
CA ILE A 119 16.05 0.48 -6.57
C ILE A 119 15.27 1.62 -5.91
N GLU A 120 15.95 2.56 -5.25
CA GLU A 120 15.32 3.74 -4.66
C GLU A 120 14.52 4.56 -5.68
N ARG A 121 14.97 4.65 -6.94
CA ARG A 121 14.24 5.32 -8.03
C ARG A 121 12.91 4.62 -8.39
N TYR A 122 12.78 3.34 -8.07
CA TYR A 122 11.52 2.61 -8.23
C TYR A 122 10.61 2.72 -7.00
N MET A 123 11.15 3.08 -5.85
CA MET A 123 10.31 3.35 -4.67
C MET A 123 9.59 4.71 -4.81
N GLU A 124 10.27 5.69 -5.40
CA GLU A 124 9.67 6.97 -5.81
C GLU A 124 9.67 7.01 -7.34
N PRO A 125 8.49 6.78 -8.00
CA PRO A 125 8.44 6.68 -9.46
C PRO A 125 9.10 7.88 -10.16
N ASP A 126 10.35 7.66 -10.64
CA ASP A 126 11.14 8.69 -11.30
C ASP A 126 10.81 8.71 -12.80
N PRO A 127 10.22 9.82 -13.32
CA PRO A 127 9.92 9.97 -14.74
C PRO A 127 11.14 9.79 -15.64
N LEU A 128 12.35 10.05 -15.13
CA LEU A 128 13.59 9.86 -15.86
C LEU A 128 13.89 8.38 -16.18
N LEU A 129 13.29 7.44 -15.44
CA LEU A 129 13.36 6.02 -15.80
C LEU A 129 12.77 5.72 -17.18
N PHE A 130 11.81 6.54 -17.64
CA PHE A 130 11.30 6.48 -19.02
C PHE A 130 12.27 7.10 -20.04
N ALA A 131 13.02 8.11 -19.63
CA ALA A 131 13.95 8.80 -20.51
C ALA A 131 15.24 8.00 -20.73
N ASP A 132 15.65 7.14 -19.79
CA ASP A 132 16.77 6.20 -19.91
C ASP A 132 16.36 5.05 -20.86
N GLN A 133 16.33 5.32 -22.13
CA GLN A 133 15.67 4.56 -23.16
C GLN A 133 16.42 3.24 -23.48
N ASP A 134 15.73 2.13 -23.26
CA ASP A 134 15.89 0.97 -24.12
C ASP A 134 15.23 1.25 -25.47
N GLU A 135 15.90 0.90 -26.57
CA GLU A 135 15.44 1.10 -27.96
C GLU A 135 14.02 0.54 -28.24
N SER A 136 13.53 -0.37 -27.39
CA SER A 136 12.20 -0.98 -27.50
C SER A 136 11.03 -0.03 -27.25
N LEU A 137 11.22 1.01 -26.42
CA LEU A 137 10.20 2.04 -26.13
C LEU A 137 10.27 3.22 -27.11
N ASN A 138 11.31 3.27 -27.94
CA ASN A 138 11.60 4.39 -28.86
C ASN A 138 10.78 4.34 -30.17
N ASN A 139 9.67 3.60 -30.18
CA ASN A 139 8.79 3.61 -31.32
C ASN A 139 8.09 4.97 -31.41
N ALA A 140 8.42 5.76 -32.44
CA ALA A 140 7.85 7.09 -32.68
C ALA A 140 6.31 7.14 -32.59
N ARG A 141 5.65 5.99 -32.81
CA ARG A 141 4.20 5.85 -32.70
C ARG A 141 3.68 6.00 -31.27
N PHE A 142 4.47 5.62 -30.28
CA PHE A 142 4.07 5.66 -28.87
C PHE A 142 4.68 6.85 -28.09
N HIS A 143 5.48 7.69 -28.76
CA HIS A 143 6.15 8.79 -28.11
C HIS A 143 5.18 9.75 -27.38
N ALA A 144 4.07 10.11 -28.02
CA ALA A 144 3.04 10.96 -27.42
C ALA A 144 2.36 10.30 -26.20
N LEU A 145 2.13 8.98 -26.26
CA LEU A 145 1.58 8.22 -25.15
C LEU A 145 2.57 8.18 -23.96
N ASN A 146 3.82 7.88 -24.24
CA ASN A 146 4.88 7.84 -23.22
C ASN A 146 5.05 9.20 -22.54
N GLN A 147 5.02 10.30 -23.30
CA GLN A 147 5.05 11.65 -22.73
C GLN A 147 3.84 11.93 -21.84
N ALA A 148 2.64 11.53 -22.26
CA ALA A 148 1.43 11.70 -21.46
C ALA A 148 1.49 10.90 -20.14
N VAL A 149 2.05 9.68 -20.18
CA VAL A 149 2.24 8.85 -18.98
C VAL A 149 3.26 9.48 -18.02
N VAL A 150 4.39 9.97 -18.56
CA VAL A 150 5.40 10.68 -17.77
C VAL A 150 4.79 11.89 -17.08
N GLN A 151 4.07 12.73 -17.84
CA GLN A 151 3.41 13.93 -17.31
C GLN A 151 2.39 13.57 -16.22
N LEU A 152 1.62 12.51 -16.44
CA LEU A 152 0.64 12.05 -15.45
C LEU A 152 1.32 11.63 -14.14
N ILE A 153 2.45 10.91 -14.21
CA ILE A 153 3.21 10.49 -13.03
C ILE A 153 3.83 11.69 -12.31
N GLU A 154 4.34 12.68 -13.05
CA GLU A 154 4.85 13.93 -12.48
C GLU A 154 3.75 14.73 -11.77
N ASP A 155 2.57 14.83 -12.38
CA ASP A 155 1.42 15.54 -11.81
C ASP A 155 0.89 14.86 -10.54
N TYR A 156 1.02 13.52 -10.44
CA TYR A 156 0.65 12.70 -9.28
C TYR A 156 1.87 12.17 -8.53
N SER A 157 2.80 13.03 -8.20
CA SER A 157 4.05 12.69 -7.48
C SER A 157 3.88 12.11 -6.07
N MET A 158 2.64 11.96 -5.60
CA MET A 158 2.32 11.36 -4.29
C MET A 158 2.38 9.84 -4.27
N VAL A 159 2.54 9.18 -5.43
CA VAL A 159 2.65 7.72 -5.48
C VAL A 159 4.08 7.33 -5.14
N SER A 160 4.27 6.75 -3.97
CA SER A 160 5.52 6.13 -3.53
C SER A 160 5.27 4.70 -3.08
N PHE A 161 6.30 3.86 -3.13
CA PHE A 161 6.22 2.47 -2.70
C PHE A 161 7.10 2.25 -1.47
N LEU A 162 6.56 1.57 -0.47
CA LEU A 162 7.31 1.10 0.67
C LEU A 162 7.86 -0.30 0.38
N PRO A 163 9.16 -0.56 0.54
CA PRO A 163 9.73 -1.88 0.29
C PRO A 163 9.37 -2.85 1.41
N LEU A 164 8.85 -4.03 1.06
CA LEU A 164 8.55 -5.11 1.99
C LEU A 164 9.43 -6.32 1.75
N ASP A 165 10.25 -6.64 2.73
CA ASP A 165 11.01 -7.87 2.85
C ASP A 165 10.47 -8.68 4.04
N LEU A 166 9.82 -9.82 3.77
CA LEU A 166 9.25 -10.68 4.81
C LEU A 166 10.30 -11.41 5.65
N SER A 167 11.55 -11.43 5.23
CA SER A 167 12.66 -12.00 6.00
C SER A 167 13.24 -11.00 7.02
N SER A 168 12.88 -9.73 6.93
CA SER A 168 13.32 -8.63 7.81
C SER A 168 12.20 -8.15 8.70
N GLU A 169 12.32 -8.36 10.00
CA GLU A 169 11.38 -7.86 11.02
C GLU A 169 11.33 -6.32 11.01
N GLU A 170 12.44 -5.65 10.74
CA GLU A 170 12.50 -4.19 10.65
C GLU A 170 11.64 -3.67 9.50
N SER A 171 11.66 -4.36 8.34
CA SER A 171 10.84 -4.00 7.19
C SER A 171 9.34 -4.14 7.49
N ILE A 172 8.96 -5.22 8.17
CA ILE A 172 7.57 -5.47 8.58
C ILE A 172 7.10 -4.38 9.56
N ASN A 173 7.91 -4.09 10.59
CA ASN A 173 7.59 -3.08 11.59
C ASN A 173 7.47 -1.68 10.98
N LEU A 174 8.30 -1.35 9.98
CA LEU A 174 8.19 -0.10 9.25
C LEU A 174 6.82 0.03 8.54
N ILE A 175 6.38 -1.02 7.86
CA ILE A 175 5.08 -1.04 7.18
C ILE A 175 3.94 -0.84 8.18
N PHE A 176 3.94 -1.56 9.31
CA PHE A 176 2.93 -1.39 10.36
C PHE A 176 2.93 0.03 10.92
N SER A 177 4.11 0.58 11.22
CA SER A 177 4.20 1.97 11.71
C SER A 177 3.66 2.98 10.71
N CYS A 178 3.88 2.77 9.40
CA CYS A 178 3.30 3.62 8.36
C CYS A 178 1.78 3.49 8.29
N ILE A 179 1.23 2.28 8.40
CA ILE A 179 -0.22 2.03 8.41
C ILE A 179 -0.85 2.70 9.65
N ASP A 180 -0.28 2.51 10.84
CA ASP A 180 -0.76 3.09 12.08
C ASP A 180 -0.76 4.62 12.02
N ASN A 181 0.30 5.23 11.51
CA ASN A 181 0.37 6.68 11.30
C ASN A 181 -0.69 7.19 10.33
N VAL A 182 -0.92 6.48 9.23
CA VAL A 182 -1.92 6.87 8.22
C VAL A 182 -3.34 6.72 8.76
N MET A 183 -3.60 5.72 9.59
CA MET A 183 -4.89 5.51 10.26
C MET A 183 -5.04 6.35 11.53
N GLN A 184 -3.98 7.05 11.98
CA GLN A 184 -3.96 7.75 13.28
C GLN A 184 -4.34 6.80 14.44
N PHE A 185 -3.80 5.57 14.39
CA PHE A 185 -4.06 4.57 15.41
C PHE A 185 -3.44 5.00 16.75
N GLY A 186 -4.23 4.96 17.83
CA GLY A 186 -3.79 5.33 19.16
C GLY A 186 -3.73 6.84 19.46
N GLU A 187 -4.01 7.75 18.49
CA GLU A 187 -4.00 9.20 18.75
C GLU A 187 -5.15 9.65 19.67
N ASP A 188 -6.23 8.90 19.73
CA ASP A 188 -7.39 9.19 20.60
C ASP A 188 -7.28 8.54 21.99
N GLU A 189 -6.23 7.75 22.25
CA GLU A 189 -6.01 7.16 23.57
C GLU A 189 -5.52 8.23 24.54
N GLU A 190 -6.22 8.38 25.67
CA GLU A 190 -5.73 9.24 26.76
C GLU A 190 -4.37 8.71 27.26
N PRO A 191 -3.38 9.60 27.44
CA PRO A 191 -2.07 9.17 27.94
C PRO A 191 -2.26 8.48 29.29
N VAL A 192 -1.85 7.21 29.37
CA VAL A 192 -1.87 6.46 30.63
C VAL A 192 -0.95 7.17 31.60
N GLU A 193 -1.52 7.72 32.68
CA GLU A 193 -0.72 8.34 33.76
C GLU A 193 0.32 7.31 34.24
N PRO A 194 1.60 7.69 34.36
CA PRO A 194 2.61 6.79 34.89
C PRO A 194 2.18 6.37 36.28
N LYS A 195 1.99 5.07 36.49
CA LYS A 195 1.74 4.54 37.86
C LYS A 195 2.90 5.00 38.70
N ASP A 196 2.63 5.85 39.69
CA ASP A 196 3.59 6.21 40.71
C ASP A 196 4.15 4.89 41.30
N LEU A 197 5.45 4.68 41.11
CA LEU A 197 6.18 3.64 41.79
C LEU A 197 6.13 4.03 43.28
N GLU A 198 5.09 3.61 43.99
CA GLU A 198 5.02 3.70 45.43
C GLU A 198 6.27 2.99 45.97
N ASN A 199 7.10 3.78 46.60
CA ASN A 199 8.29 3.37 47.32
C ASN A 199 7.95 2.24 48.29
N GLU A 200 8.21 1.01 47.94
CA GLU A 200 8.38 -0.09 48.89
C GLU A 200 9.81 -0.05 49.49
N ASP A 201 10.15 1.01 50.17
CA ASP A 201 11.35 1.06 51.03
C ASP A 201 11.14 2.04 52.19
N ALA A 202 10.29 1.66 53.14
CA ALA A 202 10.32 2.24 54.46
C ALA A 202 9.70 1.27 55.48
N ASN A 203 10.41 0.20 55.81
CA ASN A 203 10.31 -0.46 57.12
C ASN A 203 11.44 -1.52 57.25
N GLU A 204 12.57 -1.05 57.74
CA GLU A 204 13.43 -1.77 58.67
C GLU A 204 13.79 -0.85 59.84
#